data_279309405f0c61794cccda6817aa6971
#
_entry.id   279309405f0c61794cccda6817aa6971
#
_cell.length_a   1.000
_cell.length_b   1.000
_cell.length_c   1.000
_cell.angle_alpha   90.00
_cell.angle_beta   90.00
_cell.angle_gamma   90.00
#
_symmetry.space_group_name_H-M   'P 1'
#
loop_
_entity.id
_entity.type
_entity.pdbx_description
1 polymer ?
#
loop_
_entity_poly.entity_id
_entity_poly.type
_entity_poly.pdbx_seq_one_letter_code
_entity_poly.pdbx_strand_id
1 'polypeptide(L)'
;MDDIVLSEKDLITAAKNENADKIKEKFWSGETIINRDAYIQIRMIQETDKSRFIELQKEVYTMRSMIQDEEYQDMMWNEHIHGSSMMFAIEADGEYAGYCGINNVFQENWEIAIELLKKFRQKGIGYTAIKIMLSEIKARLGVDRFRVKIAYDNFASQRLFEKLGATPYGIAEYMLHKEDDIARCEKENIDERFVQMAEKFGVEPRKLFCHALEYELEW
;
A
#
# COMPACT_ATOMS: atom_id res chain seq x y z
N MET A 1 -24.93 -31.76 -11.63
CA MET A 1 -24.01 -31.02 -10.74
C MET A 1 -22.64 -31.19 -11.36
N ASP A 2 -22.21 -30.20 -12.10
CA ASP A 2 -20.88 -30.23 -12.71
C ASP A 2 -19.88 -29.97 -11.59
N ASP A 3 -19.05 -30.98 -11.27
CA ASP A 3 -17.93 -30.81 -10.35
C ASP A 3 -16.97 -29.76 -10.93
N ILE A 4 -16.91 -28.60 -10.31
CA ILE A 4 -15.94 -27.56 -10.67
C ILE A 4 -14.57 -28.09 -10.30
N VAL A 5 -13.83 -28.58 -11.29
CA VAL A 5 -12.42 -28.96 -11.12
C VAL A 5 -11.59 -27.70 -11.09
N LEU A 6 -11.11 -27.32 -9.88
CA LEU A 6 -10.21 -26.18 -9.72
C LEU A 6 -8.88 -26.45 -10.45
N SER A 7 -8.33 -25.46 -11.11
CA SER A 7 -7.01 -25.55 -11.71
C SER A 7 -5.91 -25.62 -10.62
N GLU A 8 -4.73 -26.12 -10.98
CA GLU A 8 -3.57 -26.13 -10.07
C GLU A 8 -3.24 -24.74 -9.52
N LYS A 9 -3.40 -23.69 -10.36
CA LYS A 9 -3.22 -22.29 -9.98
C LYS A 9 -4.24 -21.85 -8.93
N ASP A 10 -5.50 -22.30 -9.06
CA ASP A 10 -6.56 -21.97 -8.10
C ASP A 10 -6.32 -22.65 -6.76
N LEU A 11 -5.84 -23.89 -6.77
CA LEU A 11 -5.47 -24.63 -5.55
C LEU A 11 -4.28 -23.99 -4.83
N ILE A 12 -3.26 -23.55 -5.56
CA ILE A 12 -2.11 -22.82 -4.99
C ILE A 12 -2.57 -21.47 -4.40
N THR A 13 -3.45 -20.77 -5.09
CA THR A 13 -4.00 -19.49 -4.62
C THR A 13 -4.84 -19.68 -3.37
N ALA A 14 -5.69 -20.71 -3.33
CA ALA A 14 -6.49 -21.03 -2.15
C ALA A 14 -5.62 -21.41 -0.93
N ALA A 15 -4.57 -22.21 -1.13
CA ALA A 15 -3.65 -22.56 -0.06
C ALA A 15 -2.86 -21.35 0.49
N LYS A 16 -2.49 -20.39 -0.39
CA LYS A 16 -1.87 -19.15 0.03
C LYS A 16 -2.84 -18.30 0.85
N ASN A 17 -4.10 -18.15 0.38
CA ASN A 17 -5.10 -17.38 1.09
C ASN A 17 -5.39 -17.95 2.48
N GLU A 18 -5.52 -19.27 2.61
CA GLU A 18 -5.68 -19.92 3.92
C GLU A 18 -4.53 -19.60 4.89
N ASN A 19 -3.30 -19.54 4.39
CA ASN A 19 -2.15 -19.17 5.21
C ASN A 19 -2.16 -17.67 5.57
N ALA A 20 -2.64 -16.80 4.67
CA ALA A 20 -2.81 -15.37 4.97
C ALA A 20 -3.82 -15.14 6.08
N ASP A 21 -4.94 -15.86 6.04
CA ASP A 21 -5.97 -15.76 7.06
C ASP A 21 -5.45 -16.19 8.44
N LYS A 22 -4.64 -17.24 8.52
CA LYS A 22 -3.96 -17.64 9.76
C LYS A 22 -3.01 -16.57 10.31
N ILE A 23 -2.29 -15.85 9.44
CA ILE A 23 -1.45 -14.72 9.85
C ILE A 23 -2.32 -13.58 10.41
N LYS A 24 -3.43 -13.25 9.73
CA LYS A 24 -4.38 -12.23 10.17
C LYS A 24 -5.03 -12.62 11.50
N GLU A 25 -5.50 -13.84 11.64
CA GLU A 25 -6.06 -14.36 12.89
C GLU A 25 -5.07 -14.27 14.05
N LYS A 26 -3.82 -14.68 13.83
CA LYS A 26 -2.76 -14.56 14.82
C LYS A 26 -2.51 -13.09 15.19
N PHE A 27 -2.49 -12.19 14.21
CA PHE A 27 -2.29 -10.77 14.45
C PHE A 27 -3.41 -10.19 15.32
N TRP A 28 -4.65 -10.43 14.95
CA TRP A 28 -5.80 -9.86 15.63
C TRP A 28 -6.08 -10.51 16.99
N SER A 29 -5.86 -11.82 17.15
CA SER A 29 -6.01 -12.57 18.40
C SER A 29 -7.33 -12.25 19.17
N GLY A 30 -8.42 -12.02 18.41
CA GLY A 30 -9.74 -11.65 18.95
C GLY A 30 -9.94 -10.17 19.21
N GLU A 31 -8.93 -9.33 19.02
CA GLU A 31 -9.06 -7.86 19.06
C GLU A 31 -9.51 -7.34 17.69
N THR A 32 -10.21 -6.21 17.68
CA THR A 32 -10.62 -5.53 16.44
C THR A 32 -10.03 -4.13 16.33
N ILE A 33 -9.40 -3.65 17.39
CA ILE A 33 -8.79 -2.33 17.49
C ILE A 33 -7.42 -2.51 18.13
N ILE A 34 -6.39 -1.96 17.53
CA ILE A 34 -5.00 -2.08 17.99
C ILE A 34 -4.44 -0.78 18.60
N ASN A 35 -5.13 0.31 18.45
CA ASN A 35 -4.81 1.56 19.14
C ASN A 35 -6.06 2.37 19.43
N ARG A 36 -6.09 2.99 20.61
CA ARG A 36 -7.15 3.86 21.08
C ARG A 36 -6.58 5.22 21.49
N ASP A 37 -5.71 5.79 20.68
CA ASP A 37 -5.35 7.19 20.85
C ASP A 37 -6.61 8.04 20.59
N ALA A 38 -6.74 9.16 21.31
CA ALA A 38 -7.92 10.01 21.26
C ALA A 38 -8.26 10.52 19.84
N TYR A 39 -7.27 10.55 18.94
CA TYR A 39 -7.42 11.11 17.60
C TYR A 39 -7.32 10.10 16.47
N ILE A 40 -6.53 9.04 16.63
CA ILE A 40 -6.22 8.08 15.56
C ILE A 40 -6.42 6.68 16.10
N GLN A 41 -7.27 5.95 15.41
CA GLN A 41 -7.54 4.56 15.69
C GLN A 41 -7.20 3.72 14.47
N ILE A 42 -6.55 2.58 14.69
CA ILE A 42 -6.35 1.55 13.68
C ILE A 42 -7.16 0.34 14.08
N ARG A 43 -7.98 -0.13 13.18
CA ARG A 43 -8.87 -1.26 13.40
C ARG A 43 -8.94 -2.21 12.22
N MET A 44 -9.51 -3.36 12.48
CA MET A 44 -9.88 -4.31 11.42
C MET A 44 -10.84 -3.64 10.43
N ILE A 45 -10.62 -3.89 9.14
CA ILE A 45 -11.53 -3.47 8.08
C ILE A 45 -12.83 -4.25 8.22
N GLN A 46 -13.95 -3.59 7.96
CA GLN A 46 -15.31 -4.15 8.02
C GLN A 46 -16.00 -3.96 6.66
N GLU A 47 -16.96 -4.80 6.35
CA GLU A 47 -17.76 -4.67 5.12
C GLU A 47 -18.44 -3.29 4.98
N THR A 48 -18.76 -2.66 6.11
CA THR A 48 -19.32 -1.30 6.14
C THR A 48 -18.35 -0.22 5.64
N ASP A 49 -17.05 -0.52 5.53
CA ASP A 49 -16.03 0.42 5.03
C ASP A 49 -16.00 0.50 3.49
N LYS A 50 -16.63 -0.43 2.78
CA LYS A 50 -16.60 -0.51 1.32
C LYS A 50 -16.92 0.82 0.64
N SER A 51 -17.98 1.48 1.04
CA SER A 51 -18.39 2.75 0.44
C SER A 51 -17.31 3.85 0.61
N ARG A 52 -16.66 3.89 1.76
CA ARG A 52 -15.58 4.84 2.05
C ARG A 52 -14.28 4.49 1.34
N PHE A 53 -13.98 3.20 1.23
CA PHE A 53 -12.87 2.73 0.41
C PHE A 53 -13.05 3.14 -1.05
N ILE A 54 -14.23 2.93 -1.63
CA ILE A 54 -14.51 3.33 -3.01
C ILE A 54 -14.44 4.85 -3.19
N GLU A 55 -14.92 5.64 -2.21
CA GLU A 55 -14.76 7.10 -2.22
C GLU A 55 -13.27 7.49 -2.27
N LEU A 56 -12.44 6.85 -1.44
CA LEU A 56 -11.00 7.06 -1.43
C LEU A 56 -10.36 6.69 -2.79
N GLN A 57 -10.72 5.54 -3.36
CA GLN A 57 -10.20 5.11 -4.65
C GLN A 57 -10.57 6.08 -5.78
N LYS A 58 -11.78 6.67 -5.75
CA LYS A 58 -12.18 7.74 -6.70
C LYS A 58 -11.32 9.00 -6.59
N GLU A 59 -10.74 9.28 -5.41
CA GLU A 59 -9.83 10.41 -5.22
C GLU A 59 -8.41 10.14 -5.72
N VAL A 60 -7.94 8.91 -5.63
CA VAL A 60 -6.52 8.57 -5.86
C VAL A 60 -6.28 7.86 -7.19
N TYR A 61 -7.28 7.17 -7.71
CA TYR A 61 -7.13 6.34 -8.89
C TYR A 61 -7.09 7.18 -10.18
N THR A 62 -6.09 6.93 -11.01
CA THR A 62 -5.91 7.68 -12.27
C THR A 62 -6.86 7.26 -13.38
N MET A 63 -7.24 5.97 -13.41
CA MET A 63 -8.17 5.42 -14.42
C MET A 63 -9.62 5.57 -13.97
N ARG A 64 -10.12 6.79 -13.99
CA ARG A 64 -11.46 7.15 -13.48
C ARG A 64 -12.62 6.41 -14.09
N SER A 65 -12.51 5.97 -15.36
CA SER A 65 -13.57 5.19 -16.03
C SER A 65 -13.74 3.80 -15.42
N MET A 66 -12.65 3.15 -15.01
CA MET A 66 -12.71 1.82 -14.43
C MET A 66 -13.34 1.84 -13.04
N ILE A 67 -13.00 2.84 -12.21
CA ILE A 67 -13.56 2.96 -10.85
C ILE A 67 -15.06 3.35 -10.83
N GLN A 68 -15.68 3.60 -11.96
CA GLN A 68 -17.13 3.79 -12.08
C GLN A 68 -17.90 2.49 -12.29
N ASP A 69 -17.22 1.44 -12.71
CA ASP A 69 -17.77 0.12 -12.91
C ASP A 69 -17.94 -0.60 -11.56
N GLU A 70 -19.16 -1.10 -11.29
CA GLU A 70 -19.48 -1.74 -10.02
C GLU A 70 -18.76 -3.09 -9.85
N GLU A 71 -18.62 -3.88 -10.92
CA GLU A 71 -17.91 -5.16 -10.87
C GLU A 71 -16.43 -4.92 -10.57
N TYR A 72 -15.84 -3.86 -11.12
CA TYR A 72 -14.47 -3.46 -10.82
C TYR A 72 -14.30 -2.99 -9.38
N GLN A 73 -15.28 -2.22 -8.84
CA GLN A 73 -15.30 -1.82 -7.42
C GLN A 73 -15.37 -3.04 -6.50
N ASP A 74 -16.21 -4.02 -6.83
CA ASP A 74 -16.37 -5.24 -6.07
C ASP A 74 -15.08 -6.08 -6.09
N MET A 75 -14.44 -6.20 -7.24
CA MET A 75 -13.15 -6.88 -7.37
C MET A 75 -12.09 -6.21 -6.50
N MET A 76 -11.92 -4.88 -6.59
CA MET A 76 -10.95 -4.13 -5.78
C MET A 76 -11.23 -4.28 -4.28
N TRP A 77 -12.50 -4.22 -3.88
CA TRP A 77 -12.88 -4.40 -2.49
C TRP A 77 -12.54 -5.81 -1.99
N ASN A 78 -12.88 -6.83 -2.77
CA ASN A 78 -12.58 -8.21 -2.42
C ASN A 78 -11.06 -8.46 -2.28
N GLU A 79 -10.25 -7.90 -3.16
CA GLU A 79 -8.79 -7.96 -3.03
C GLU A 79 -8.28 -7.24 -1.79
N HIS A 80 -8.93 -6.13 -1.40
CA HIS A 80 -8.56 -5.32 -0.25
C HIS A 80 -8.80 -6.02 1.08
N ILE A 81 -9.91 -6.75 1.23
CA ILE A 81 -10.29 -7.39 2.49
C ILE A 81 -9.90 -8.86 2.59
N HIS A 82 -9.80 -9.53 1.44
CA HIS A 82 -9.44 -10.94 1.34
C HIS A 82 -8.04 -11.10 0.70
N GLY A 83 -7.65 -12.31 0.41
CA GLY A 83 -6.38 -12.58 -0.24
C GLY A 83 -5.15 -12.40 0.65
N SER A 84 -4.01 -12.13 0.01
CA SER A 84 -2.69 -12.08 0.67
C SER A 84 -2.37 -10.74 1.34
N SER A 85 -3.21 -9.73 1.21
CA SER A 85 -3.02 -8.45 1.87
C SER A 85 -3.47 -8.47 3.34
N MET A 86 -2.84 -7.67 4.18
CA MET A 86 -3.27 -7.42 5.57
C MET A 86 -3.49 -5.92 5.75
N MET A 87 -4.73 -5.48 5.58
CA MET A 87 -5.10 -4.07 5.58
C MET A 87 -5.86 -3.68 6.85
N PHE A 88 -5.67 -2.44 7.27
CA PHE A 88 -6.23 -1.83 8.47
C PHE A 88 -6.95 -0.54 8.11
N ALA A 89 -8.16 -0.34 8.61
CA ALA A 89 -8.83 0.93 8.53
C ALA A 89 -8.20 1.94 9.49
N ILE A 90 -8.00 3.16 9.00
CA ILE A 90 -7.54 4.30 9.80
C ILE A 90 -8.78 5.17 10.08
N GLU A 91 -9.06 5.41 11.33
CA GLU A 91 -10.02 6.40 11.77
C GLU A 91 -9.31 7.60 12.39
N ALA A 92 -9.81 8.80 12.11
CA ALA A 92 -9.36 10.03 12.73
C ALA A 92 -10.59 10.82 13.20
N ASP A 93 -10.64 11.17 14.48
CA ASP A 93 -11.80 11.82 15.11
C ASP A 93 -13.14 11.07 14.90
N GLY A 94 -13.08 9.73 14.85
CA GLY A 94 -14.25 8.88 14.64
C GLY A 94 -14.73 8.79 13.19
N GLU A 95 -14.00 9.36 12.24
CA GLU A 95 -14.28 9.23 10.80
C GLU A 95 -13.27 8.34 10.11
N TYR A 96 -13.70 7.54 9.12
CA TYR A 96 -12.82 6.81 8.24
C TYR A 96 -11.91 7.77 7.47
N ALA A 97 -10.62 7.69 7.74
CA ALA A 97 -9.61 8.55 7.13
C ALA A 97 -8.90 7.92 5.92
N GLY A 98 -8.92 6.59 5.84
CA GLY A 98 -8.23 5.80 4.83
C GLY A 98 -7.82 4.44 5.36
N TYR A 99 -6.78 3.88 4.78
CA TYR A 99 -6.22 2.61 5.24
C TYR A 99 -4.70 2.62 5.24
N CYS A 100 -4.10 1.71 6.00
CA CYS A 100 -2.72 1.28 5.87
C CYS A 100 -2.65 -0.24 5.95
N GLY A 101 -1.52 -0.82 5.55
CA GLY A 101 -1.39 -2.27 5.62
C GLY A 101 -0.15 -2.80 4.92
N ILE A 102 -0.19 -4.11 4.69
CA ILE A 102 0.81 -4.88 3.96
C ILE A 102 0.16 -5.45 2.71
N ASN A 103 0.74 -5.17 1.54
CA ASN A 103 0.19 -5.61 0.25
C ASN A 103 0.19 -7.13 0.08
N ASN A 104 1.25 -7.79 0.56
CA ASN A 104 1.37 -9.25 0.44
C ASN A 104 2.23 -9.83 1.57
N VAL A 105 1.58 -10.59 2.46
CA VAL A 105 2.22 -11.23 3.62
C VAL A 105 3.07 -12.47 3.28
N PHE A 106 3.09 -12.92 2.02
CA PHE A 106 3.92 -14.04 1.56
C PHE A 106 5.23 -13.62 0.90
N GLN A 107 5.44 -12.32 0.72
CA GLN A 107 6.72 -11.83 0.22
C GLN A 107 7.77 -11.88 1.34
N GLU A 108 9.02 -12.14 0.98
CA GLU A 108 10.14 -12.10 1.91
C GLU A 108 10.27 -10.72 2.57
N ASN A 109 10.00 -9.67 1.79
CA ASN A 109 9.98 -8.30 2.28
C ASN A 109 8.54 -7.76 2.21
N TRP A 110 7.95 -7.50 3.36
CA TRP A 110 6.59 -6.99 3.47
C TRP A 110 6.49 -5.56 2.95
N GLU A 111 5.68 -5.37 1.93
CA GLU A 111 5.47 -4.08 1.29
C GLU A 111 4.35 -3.30 1.99
N ILE A 112 4.70 -2.11 2.49
CA ILE A 112 3.76 -1.22 3.17
C ILE A 112 2.90 -0.49 2.13
N ALA A 113 1.58 -0.43 2.41
CA ALA A 113 0.61 0.40 1.71
C ALA A 113 0.00 1.44 2.65
N ILE A 114 -0.30 2.61 2.14
CA ILE A 114 -1.11 3.62 2.83
C ILE A 114 -1.80 4.54 1.83
N GLU A 115 -3.08 4.77 2.06
CA GLU A 115 -3.84 5.79 1.35
C GLU A 115 -4.76 6.53 2.31
N LEU A 116 -4.85 7.85 2.13
CA LEU A 116 -5.71 8.73 2.93
C LEU A 116 -6.58 9.59 2.03
N LEU A 117 -7.82 9.80 2.43
CA LEU A 117 -8.71 10.83 1.86
C LEU A 117 -8.04 12.20 1.95
N LYS A 118 -8.21 13.05 0.94
CA LYS A 118 -7.54 14.35 0.84
C LYS A 118 -7.70 15.20 2.10
N LYS A 119 -8.89 15.21 2.70
CA LYS A 119 -9.18 15.97 3.91
C LYS A 119 -8.34 15.60 5.13
N PHE A 120 -7.74 14.40 5.13
CA PHE A 120 -6.91 13.87 6.22
C PHE A 120 -5.41 13.90 5.94
N ARG A 121 -5.00 14.29 4.72
CA ARG A 121 -3.58 14.37 4.36
C ARG A 121 -2.89 15.55 5.04
N GLN A 122 -1.57 15.48 5.19
CA GLN A 122 -0.69 16.50 5.75
C GLN A 122 -1.00 16.92 7.21
N LYS A 123 -1.72 16.08 7.96
CA LYS A 123 -2.10 16.29 9.37
C LYS A 123 -1.35 15.37 10.34
N GLY A 124 -0.32 14.66 9.89
CA GLY A 124 0.42 13.69 10.70
C GLY A 124 -0.26 12.33 10.84
N ILE A 125 -1.50 12.17 10.38
CA ILE A 125 -2.29 10.93 10.53
C ILE A 125 -1.57 9.73 9.94
N GLY A 126 -1.05 9.84 8.70
CA GLY A 126 -0.32 8.74 8.05
C GLY A 126 0.93 8.32 8.81
N TYR A 127 1.68 9.28 9.35
CA TYR A 127 2.87 9.00 10.15
C TYR A 127 2.50 8.20 11.42
N THR A 128 1.50 8.65 12.15
CA THR A 128 1.04 7.98 13.37
C THR A 128 0.46 6.60 13.07
N ALA A 129 -0.36 6.48 12.02
CA ALA A 129 -0.96 5.21 11.62
C ALA A 129 0.09 4.15 11.27
N ILE A 130 1.10 4.50 10.45
CA ILE A 130 2.19 3.58 10.11
C ILE A 130 2.99 3.19 11.35
N LYS A 131 3.33 4.14 12.24
CA LYS A 131 4.03 3.82 13.48
C LYS A 131 3.31 2.78 14.33
N ILE A 132 2.00 2.97 14.52
CA ILE A 132 1.17 2.05 15.30
C ILE A 132 1.18 0.67 14.63
N MET A 133 0.87 0.63 13.35
CA MET A 133 0.80 -0.61 12.57
C MET A 133 2.11 -1.40 12.64
N LEU A 134 3.24 -0.76 12.36
CA LEU A 134 4.54 -1.43 12.36
C LEU A 134 4.94 -1.93 13.75
N SER A 135 4.67 -1.14 14.79
CA SER A 135 4.95 -1.54 16.17
C SER A 135 4.13 -2.78 16.57
N GLU A 136 2.86 -2.84 16.18
CA GLU A 136 2.00 -3.98 16.46
C GLU A 136 2.38 -5.21 15.63
N ILE A 137 2.72 -5.03 14.35
CA ILE A 137 3.22 -6.13 13.50
C ILE A 137 4.49 -6.73 14.11
N LYS A 138 5.45 -5.90 14.50
CA LYS A 138 6.68 -6.37 15.15
C LYS A 138 6.38 -7.09 16.47
N ALA A 139 5.54 -6.52 17.31
CA ALA A 139 5.21 -7.10 18.62
C ALA A 139 4.47 -8.44 18.51
N ARG A 140 3.53 -8.57 17.57
CA ARG A 140 2.64 -9.75 17.46
C ARG A 140 3.19 -10.83 16.54
N LEU A 141 3.89 -10.45 15.47
CA LEU A 141 4.36 -11.37 14.43
C LEU A 141 5.88 -11.49 14.35
N GLY A 142 6.64 -10.57 14.97
CA GLY A 142 8.11 -10.56 14.93
C GLY A 142 8.69 -10.05 13.61
N VAL A 143 7.89 -9.43 12.75
CA VAL A 143 8.34 -8.86 11.47
C VAL A 143 8.81 -7.43 11.71
N ASP A 144 10.04 -7.11 11.30
CA ASP A 144 10.69 -5.81 11.54
C ASP A 144 11.36 -5.22 10.28
N ARG A 145 11.28 -5.91 9.13
CA ARG A 145 11.81 -5.41 7.85
C ARG A 145 10.70 -5.24 6.85
N PHE A 146 10.69 -4.08 6.24
CA PHE A 146 9.61 -3.65 5.33
C PHE A 146 10.19 -2.98 4.11
N ARG A 147 9.42 -3.01 3.03
CA ARG A 147 9.66 -2.26 1.80
C ARG A 147 8.49 -1.30 1.56
N VAL A 148 8.77 -0.24 0.83
CA VAL A 148 7.73 0.62 0.29
C VAL A 148 8.11 1.07 -1.10
N LYS A 149 7.17 1.03 -2.03
CA LYS A 149 7.30 1.51 -3.39
C LYS A 149 6.57 2.83 -3.55
N ILE A 150 7.27 3.85 -4.02
CA ILE A 150 6.76 5.21 -4.10
C ILE A 150 7.01 5.77 -5.49
N ALA A 151 5.99 6.32 -6.14
CA ALA A 151 6.16 7.04 -7.38
C ALA A 151 7.13 8.22 -7.20
N TYR A 152 7.97 8.47 -8.19
CA TYR A 152 9.04 9.49 -8.12
C TYR A 152 8.52 10.91 -7.81
N ASP A 153 7.29 11.22 -8.19
CA ASP A 153 6.62 12.50 -7.99
C ASP A 153 5.79 12.57 -6.69
N ASN A 154 5.65 11.46 -5.96
CA ASN A 154 4.92 11.42 -4.69
C ASN A 154 5.82 11.86 -3.51
N PHE A 155 6.22 13.13 -3.52
CA PHE A 155 7.07 13.71 -2.47
C PHE A 155 6.46 13.66 -1.07
N ALA A 156 5.13 13.58 -0.96
CA ALA A 156 4.48 13.49 0.34
C ALA A 156 4.76 12.13 0.99
N SER A 157 4.65 11.05 0.22
CA SER A 157 4.96 9.70 0.67
C SER A 157 6.46 9.54 0.95
N GLN A 158 7.33 10.04 0.07
CA GLN A 158 8.78 10.01 0.29
C GLN A 158 9.15 10.65 1.63
N ARG A 159 8.69 11.87 1.90
CA ARG A 159 8.94 12.56 3.19
C ARG A 159 8.36 11.81 4.38
N LEU A 160 7.22 11.15 4.22
CA LEU A 160 6.61 10.35 5.28
C LEU A 160 7.52 9.18 5.66
N PHE A 161 7.96 8.40 4.69
CA PHE A 161 8.77 7.21 4.95
C PHE A 161 10.20 7.55 5.36
N GLU A 162 10.80 8.59 4.80
CA GLU A 162 12.10 9.09 5.25
C GLU A 162 12.06 9.58 6.71
N LYS A 163 10.97 10.24 7.12
CA LYS A 163 10.74 10.63 8.51
C LYS A 163 10.57 9.43 9.44
N LEU A 164 10.08 8.30 8.94
CA LEU A 164 9.99 7.04 9.66
C LEU A 164 11.34 6.30 9.75
N GLY A 165 12.36 6.76 9.03
CA GLY A 165 13.68 6.17 8.99
C GLY A 165 13.94 5.28 7.78
N ALA A 166 13.04 5.25 6.80
CA ALA A 166 13.24 4.51 5.57
C ALA A 166 14.41 5.08 4.75
N THR A 167 15.22 4.20 4.19
CA THR A 167 16.40 4.53 3.37
C THR A 167 16.20 4.08 1.93
N PRO A 168 16.76 4.79 0.94
CA PRO A 168 16.75 4.34 -0.44
C PRO A 168 17.36 2.95 -0.59
N TYR A 169 16.66 2.08 -1.32
CA TYR A 169 17.12 0.71 -1.56
C TYR A 169 17.39 0.46 -3.06
N GLY A 170 16.56 1.00 -3.93
CA GLY A 170 16.65 0.82 -5.36
C GLY A 170 15.39 1.27 -6.09
N ILE A 171 15.10 0.63 -7.19
CA ILE A 171 13.91 0.87 -7.99
C ILE A 171 13.22 -0.46 -8.31
N ALA A 172 11.89 -0.46 -8.39
CA ALA A 172 11.08 -1.59 -8.78
C ALA A 172 10.29 -1.25 -10.06
N GLU A 173 10.10 -2.22 -10.94
CA GLU A 173 9.20 -2.06 -12.09
C GLU A 173 7.80 -1.71 -11.59
N TYR A 174 7.24 -0.65 -12.16
CA TYR A 174 5.96 -0.12 -11.74
C TYR A 174 4.91 -0.18 -12.84
N MET A 175 5.28 0.22 -14.06
CA MET A 175 4.41 0.16 -15.23
C MET A 175 5.25 -0.07 -16.49
N LEU A 176 4.63 -0.70 -17.49
CA LEU A 176 5.17 -0.76 -18.84
C LEU A 176 4.82 0.55 -19.56
N HIS A 177 5.85 1.32 -19.89
CA HIS A 177 5.69 2.52 -20.70
C HIS A 177 6.21 2.27 -22.12
N LYS A 178 5.56 2.89 -23.09
CA LYS A 178 6.07 2.93 -24.45
C LYS A 178 7.32 3.81 -24.49
N GLU A 179 8.30 3.40 -25.28
CA GLU A 179 9.58 4.10 -25.43
C GLU A 179 9.40 5.59 -25.81
N ASP A 180 8.46 5.87 -26.75
CA ASP A 180 8.16 7.24 -27.17
C ASP A 180 7.60 8.10 -26.03
N ASP A 181 6.81 7.52 -25.12
CA ASP A 181 6.26 8.23 -23.96
C ASP A 181 7.37 8.54 -22.95
N ILE A 182 8.30 7.60 -22.74
CA ILE A 182 9.46 7.82 -21.85
C ILE A 182 10.35 8.92 -22.42
N ALA A 183 10.68 8.88 -23.71
CA ALA A 183 11.52 9.89 -24.36
C ALA A 183 10.91 11.30 -24.30
N ARG A 184 9.57 11.40 -24.40
CA ARG A 184 8.86 12.66 -24.23
C ARG A 184 8.96 13.16 -22.79
N CYS A 185 8.67 12.30 -21.80
CA CYS A 185 8.78 12.65 -20.39
C CYS A 185 10.20 13.07 -20.00
N GLU A 186 11.21 12.38 -20.52
CA GLU A 186 12.62 12.69 -20.31
C GLU A 186 12.95 14.13 -20.75
N LYS A 187 12.52 14.51 -21.93
CA LYS A 187 12.77 15.85 -22.48
C LYS A 187 12.07 16.97 -21.70
N GLU A 188 10.89 16.70 -21.15
CA GLU A 188 10.03 17.70 -20.54
C GLU A 188 10.25 17.85 -19.02
N ASN A 189 10.72 16.79 -18.34
CA ASN A 189 10.67 16.72 -16.89
C ASN A 189 12.01 16.49 -16.19
N ILE A 190 13.12 16.29 -16.90
CA ILE A 190 14.41 16.16 -16.23
C ILE A 190 14.93 17.54 -15.85
N ASP A 191 14.89 17.80 -14.56
CA ASP A 191 15.51 18.94 -13.90
C ASP A 191 16.59 18.47 -12.91
N GLU A 192 17.28 19.43 -12.26
CA GLU A 192 18.32 19.13 -11.28
C GLU A 192 17.82 18.27 -10.12
N ARG A 193 16.61 18.46 -9.68
CA ARG A 193 15.95 17.73 -8.61
C ARG A 193 15.71 16.27 -8.98
N PHE A 194 15.32 16.04 -10.26
CA PHE A 194 15.11 14.71 -10.80
C PHE A 194 16.44 13.95 -10.90
N VAL A 195 17.51 14.62 -11.33
CA VAL A 195 18.87 14.05 -11.38
C VAL A 195 19.35 13.67 -9.97
N GLN A 196 19.21 14.57 -8.98
CA GLN A 196 19.59 14.29 -7.59
C GLN A 196 18.81 13.10 -7.00
N MET A 197 17.52 12.95 -7.37
CA MET A 197 16.72 11.80 -6.96
C MET A 197 17.28 10.51 -7.59
N ALA A 198 17.59 10.51 -8.86
CA ALA A 198 18.16 9.36 -9.53
C ALA A 198 19.52 8.95 -8.91
N GLU A 199 20.39 9.91 -8.63
CA GLU A 199 21.66 9.69 -7.93
C GLU A 199 21.44 9.07 -6.54
N LYS A 200 20.48 9.57 -5.77
CA LYS A 200 20.11 9.05 -4.45
C LYS A 200 19.75 7.56 -4.49
N PHE A 201 19.16 7.10 -5.59
CA PHE A 201 18.77 5.70 -5.80
C PHE A 201 19.77 4.89 -6.64
N GLY A 202 20.87 5.50 -7.04
CA GLY A 202 21.95 4.83 -7.83
C GLY A 202 21.50 4.40 -9.21
N VAL A 203 20.59 5.16 -9.86
CA VAL A 203 20.01 4.82 -11.16
C VAL A 203 20.15 5.96 -12.17
N GLU A 204 19.99 5.63 -13.45
CA GLU A 204 19.88 6.64 -14.50
C GLU A 204 18.55 7.41 -14.38
N PRO A 205 18.52 8.75 -14.54
CA PRO A 205 17.30 9.55 -14.40
C PRO A 205 16.11 9.03 -15.20
N ARG A 206 16.34 8.58 -16.42
CA ARG A 206 15.33 8.04 -17.31
C ARG A 206 14.52 6.87 -16.69
N LYS A 207 15.13 6.04 -15.85
CA LYS A 207 14.49 4.89 -15.23
C LYS A 207 13.38 5.29 -14.26
N LEU A 208 13.43 6.47 -13.69
CA LEU A 208 12.39 6.95 -12.76
C LEU A 208 11.02 7.15 -13.42
N PHE A 209 10.94 7.28 -14.75
CA PHE A 209 9.66 7.39 -15.45
C PHE A 209 8.89 6.08 -15.55
N CYS A 210 9.57 4.94 -15.46
CA CYS A 210 8.95 3.62 -15.58
C CYS A 210 9.16 2.73 -14.35
N HIS A 211 9.75 3.27 -13.27
CA HIS A 211 10.00 2.53 -12.03
C HIS A 211 9.54 3.34 -10.82
N ALA A 212 9.06 2.63 -9.82
CA ALA A 212 8.87 3.21 -8.49
C ALA A 212 10.20 3.25 -7.74
N LEU A 213 10.37 4.27 -6.91
CA LEU A 213 11.43 4.32 -5.90
C LEU A 213 11.15 3.26 -4.84
N GLU A 214 12.13 2.44 -4.54
CA GLU A 214 12.02 1.43 -3.49
C GLU A 214 12.84 1.85 -2.27
N TYR A 215 12.18 1.91 -1.13
CA TYR A 215 12.81 2.18 0.17
C TYR A 215 12.76 0.93 1.04
N GLU A 216 13.76 0.78 1.89
CA GLU A 216 13.79 -0.20 2.96
C GLU A 216 13.58 0.49 4.31
N LEU A 217 12.81 -0.15 5.18
CA LEU A 217 12.55 0.30 6.53
C LEU A 217 12.79 -0.85 7.51
N GLU A 218 13.71 -0.66 8.44
CA GLU A 218 13.91 -1.52 9.62
C GLU A 218 13.25 -0.84 10.82
N TRP A 219 12.35 -1.58 11.52
CA TRP A 219 11.49 -1.05 12.58
C TRP A 219 11.85 -1.54 13.97
#